data_68299e7a0e7f3ce68212462c3fe94ebc
#
_entry.id   68299e7a0e7f3ce68212462c3fe94ebc
#
_cell.length_a   1.000
_cell.length_b   1.000
_cell.length_c   1.000
_cell.angle_alpha   90.00
_cell.angle_beta   90.00
_cell.angle_gamma   90.00
#
_symmetry.space_group_name_H-M   'P 1'
#
loop_
_entity.id
_entity.type
_entity.pdbx_description
1 polymer ?
#
loop_
_entity_poly.entity_id
_entity_poly.type
_entity_poly.pdbx_seq_one_letter_code
_entity_poly.pdbx_strand_id
1 'polypeptide(L)'
;MLRLITGRAGAGKTAQIMDEIRRAASEHEGGRCLLVPEQYSHEAERELARVAGPSLPLYAEVLSFTGLARKVEAELGTGGRRPVDAGGRLLCMALALDSVYSRLRIYAGARRSPELQGQLLAAVDELSAAGFTAEQTMEAAERAPGALGQKLADLALVMGAFHAAIGPEHSDASDRLSELLRRLPESSFGRSGHIYIDGFTDFTGVEMKLLCELMSRGADMTVCLTLDALDEGSEVFELSRRTARRLLREARERGVPSRVETLEARSVRSADILAEHMLSYTEQHFDSDNSVFLYTAESVTAECELAASRAIELARSGCRWRDIAVAVRSF
;
A
#
# COMPACT_ATOMS: atom_id res chain seq x y z
N MET A 1 20.65 -4.85 4.71
CA MET A 1 20.20 -6.26 4.44
C MET A 1 18.69 -6.29 4.26
N LEU A 2 18.15 -7.12 3.36
CA LEU A 2 16.70 -7.36 3.23
C LEU A 2 16.32 -8.69 3.90
N ARG A 3 15.36 -8.68 4.83
CA ARG A 3 14.73 -9.87 5.40
C ARG A 3 13.24 -9.90 5.01
N LEU A 4 12.80 -10.98 4.40
CA LEU A 4 11.37 -11.25 4.20
C LEU A 4 10.89 -12.21 5.27
N ILE A 5 9.86 -11.83 6.02
CA ILE A 5 9.13 -12.73 6.91
C ILE A 5 7.82 -13.10 6.21
N THR A 6 7.67 -14.36 5.87
CA THR A 6 6.52 -14.88 5.16
C THR A 6 5.73 -15.85 6.03
N GLY A 7 4.48 -16.06 5.69
CA GLY A 7 3.59 -16.98 6.39
C GLY A 7 2.14 -16.57 6.24
N ARG A 8 1.23 -17.48 6.50
CA ARG A 8 -0.22 -17.23 6.43
C ARG A 8 -0.67 -16.22 7.50
N ALA A 9 -1.90 -15.75 7.40
CA ALA A 9 -2.50 -14.94 8.45
C ALA A 9 -2.44 -15.71 9.79
N GLY A 10 -2.17 -15.02 10.90
CA GLY A 10 -2.04 -15.65 12.22
C GLY A 10 -0.70 -16.36 12.50
N ALA A 11 0.23 -16.44 11.55
CA ALA A 11 1.55 -17.05 11.77
C ALA A 11 2.46 -16.27 12.76
N GLY A 12 2.05 -15.07 13.20
CA GLY A 12 2.79 -14.29 14.20
C GLY A 12 3.81 -13.30 13.63
N LYS A 13 3.77 -13.00 12.31
CA LYS A 13 4.71 -12.06 11.66
C LYS A 13 4.76 -10.70 12.37
N THR A 14 3.61 -10.06 12.54
CA THR A 14 3.48 -8.77 13.25
C THR A 14 3.99 -8.87 14.69
N ALA A 15 3.63 -9.94 15.41
CA ALA A 15 4.09 -10.15 16.78
C ALA A 15 5.62 -10.25 16.87
N GLN A 16 6.26 -10.91 15.90
CA GLN A 16 7.70 -11.05 15.85
C GLN A 16 8.39 -9.69 15.69
N ILE A 17 7.96 -8.85 14.74
CA ILE A 17 8.56 -7.52 14.56
C ILE A 17 8.28 -6.59 15.73
N MET A 18 7.08 -6.64 16.33
CA MET A 18 6.77 -5.89 17.55
C MET A 18 7.69 -6.28 18.71
N ASP A 19 7.97 -7.58 18.89
CA ASP A 19 8.91 -8.08 19.89
C ASP A 19 10.35 -7.66 19.62
N GLU A 20 10.77 -7.60 18.36
CA GLU A 20 12.10 -7.10 17.98
C GLU A 20 12.25 -5.62 18.30
N ILE A 21 11.24 -4.80 17.96
CA ILE A 21 11.22 -3.37 18.29
C ILE A 21 11.22 -3.18 19.82
N ARG A 22 10.44 -3.97 20.56
CA ARG A 22 10.40 -3.92 22.02
C ARG A 22 11.77 -4.25 22.64
N ARG A 23 12.45 -5.28 22.14
CA ARG A 23 13.80 -5.64 22.60
C ARG A 23 14.80 -4.52 22.33
N ALA A 24 14.82 -3.97 21.13
CA ALA A 24 15.67 -2.84 20.79
C ALA A 24 15.41 -1.63 21.70
N ALA A 25 14.16 -1.32 21.99
CA ALA A 25 13.80 -0.23 22.93
C ALA A 25 14.30 -0.53 24.36
N SER A 26 14.22 -1.79 24.82
CA SER A 26 14.73 -2.18 26.15
C SER A 26 16.27 -2.14 26.24
N GLU A 27 16.95 -2.32 25.12
CA GLU A 27 18.41 -2.22 24.99
C GLU A 27 18.86 -0.78 24.66
N HIS A 28 17.94 0.17 24.64
CA HIS A 28 18.19 1.59 24.32
C HIS A 28 18.69 1.81 22.89
N GLU A 29 18.38 0.91 21.98
CA GLU A 29 18.73 1.02 20.56
C GLU A 29 17.64 1.79 19.79
N GLY A 30 17.97 2.97 19.31
CA GLY A 30 17.08 3.81 18.52
C GLY A 30 17.09 3.51 17.02
N GLY A 31 16.37 4.35 16.26
CA GLY A 31 16.34 4.29 14.79
C GLY A 31 15.53 3.13 14.23
N ARG A 32 14.48 2.72 14.94
CA ARG A 32 13.50 1.73 14.44
C ARG A 32 12.31 2.45 13.82
N CYS A 33 11.93 2.05 12.61
CA CYS A 33 10.75 2.57 11.93
C CYS A 33 9.84 1.42 11.53
N LEU A 34 8.56 1.49 11.90
CA LEU A 34 7.53 0.58 11.43
C LEU A 34 6.71 1.28 10.35
N LEU A 35 6.85 0.85 9.10
CA LEU A 35 6.12 1.35 7.95
C LEU A 35 4.89 0.49 7.70
N VAL A 36 3.71 1.12 7.74
CA VAL A 36 2.41 0.45 7.57
C VAL A 36 1.52 1.24 6.61
N PRO A 37 0.47 0.63 6.03
CA PRO A 37 -0.56 1.36 5.28
C PRO A 37 -1.19 2.48 6.11
N GLU A 38 -1.58 3.58 5.46
CA GLU A 38 -2.12 4.78 6.12
C GLU A 38 -3.25 4.46 7.10
N GLN A 39 -4.16 3.59 6.70
CA GLN A 39 -5.32 3.19 7.50
C GLN A 39 -4.97 2.41 8.77
N TYR A 40 -3.80 1.80 8.84
CA TYR A 40 -3.34 1.01 9.98
C TYR A 40 -2.36 1.75 10.89
N SER A 41 -1.91 2.95 10.50
CA SER A 41 -0.87 3.68 11.23
C SER A 41 -1.25 3.92 12.70
N HIS A 42 -2.47 4.38 12.95
CA HIS A 42 -2.95 4.67 14.30
C HIS A 42 -3.11 3.41 15.18
N GLU A 43 -3.54 2.29 14.59
CA GLU A 43 -3.65 1.02 15.32
C GLU A 43 -2.27 0.46 15.63
N ALA A 44 -1.35 0.50 14.68
CA ALA A 44 0.04 0.08 14.86
C ALA A 44 0.76 0.92 15.93
N GLU A 45 0.56 2.24 15.95
CA GLU A 45 1.08 3.11 17.02
C GLU A 45 0.57 2.70 18.40
N ARG A 46 -0.73 2.46 18.52
CA ARG A 46 -1.34 2.04 19.80
C ARG A 46 -0.84 0.68 20.26
N GLU A 47 -0.72 -0.27 19.35
CA GLU A 47 -0.24 -1.61 19.67
C GLU A 47 1.24 -1.56 20.06
N LEU A 48 2.05 -0.83 19.31
CA LEU A 48 3.47 -0.66 19.60
C LEU A 48 3.68 0.06 20.96
N ALA A 49 2.91 1.10 21.25
CA ALA A 49 2.94 1.78 22.55
C ALA A 49 2.53 0.85 23.70
N ARG A 50 1.57 -0.04 23.48
CA ARG A 50 1.15 -1.05 24.47
C ARG A 50 2.27 -2.06 24.77
N VAL A 51 3.01 -2.47 23.74
CA VAL A 51 4.05 -3.51 23.84
C VAL A 51 5.37 -2.95 24.40
N ALA A 52 5.77 -1.75 23.96
CA ALA A 52 7.07 -1.15 24.28
C ALA A 52 7.02 -0.07 25.38
N GLY A 53 5.82 0.33 25.81
CA GLY A 53 5.64 1.29 26.90
C GLY A 53 5.87 2.76 26.52
N PRO A 54 5.87 3.68 27.50
CA PRO A 54 5.85 5.13 27.26
C PRO A 54 7.16 5.70 26.69
N SER A 55 8.27 4.99 26.81
CA SER A 55 9.58 5.40 26.25
C SER A 55 9.73 5.09 24.76
N LEU A 56 8.77 4.39 24.15
CA LEU A 56 8.81 3.99 22.75
C LEU A 56 9.20 5.10 21.77
N PRO A 57 8.63 6.34 21.85
CA PRO A 57 8.92 7.38 20.87
C PRO A 57 10.40 7.79 20.77
N LEU A 58 11.20 7.43 21.77
CA LEU A 58 12.64 7.66 21.76
C LEU A 58 13.41 6.66 20.89
N TYR A 59 12.83 5.49 20.64
CA TYR A 59 13.53 4.36 20.00
C TYR A 59 12.90 3.93 18.69
N ALA A 60 11.58 4.08 18.56
CA ALA A 60 10.85 3.66 17.36
C ALA A 60 9.73 4.63 17.00
N GLU A 61 9.39 4.68 15.74
CA GLU A 61 8.29 5.44 15.19
C GLU A 61 7.46 4.59 14.22
N VAL A 62 6.18 4.91 14.11
CA VAL A 62 5.28 4.31 13.12
C VAL A 62 5.02 5.36 12.04
N LEU A 63 5.20 4.98 10.79
CA LEU A 63 4.96 5.84 9.64
C LEU A 63 4.12 5.10 8.58
N SER A 64 3.37 5.87 7.82
CA SER A 64 2.94 5.47 6.48
C SER A 64 3.90 6.06 5.44
N PHE A 65 3.76 5.73 4.16
CA PHE A 65 4.52 6.41 3.11
C PHE A 65 4.25 7.92 3.09
N THR A 66 3.00 8.33 3.34
CA THR A 66 2.65 9.75 3.48
C THR A 66 3.29 10.38 4.73
N GLY A 67 3.33 9.64 5.83
CA GLY A 67 4.05 10.04 7.05
C GLY A 67 5.54 10.22 6.83
N LEU A 68 6.15 9.29 6.08
CA LEU A 68 7.56 9.37 5.68
C LEU A 68 7.83 10.62 4.81
N ALA A 69 6.93 10.91 3.85
CA ALA A 69 7.05 12.12 3.05
C ALA A 69 7.04 13.40 3.91
N ARG A 70 6.11 13.49 4.86
CA ARG A 70 6.05 14.61 5.82
C ARG A 70 7.32 14.72 6.68
N LYS A 71 7.89 13.60 7.10
CA LYS A 71 9.13 13.57 7.88
C LYS A 71 10.32 14.11 7.09
N VAL A 72 10.48 13.67 5.84
CA VAL A 72 11.53 14.17 4.94
C VAL A 72 11.31 15.66 4.60
N GLU A 73 10.05 16.06 4.39
CA GLU A 73 9.70 17.47 4.21
C GLU A 73 10.02 18.33 5.46
N ALA A 74 9.80 17.79 6.66
CA ALA A 74 10.14 18.50 7.90
C ALA A 74 11.66 18.64 8.08
N GLU A 75 12.45 17.66 7.65
CA GLU A 75 13.91 17.69 7.70
C GLU A 75 14.49 18.68 6.67
N LEU A 76 14.04 18.60 5.42
CA LEU A 76 14.62 19.33 4.29
C LEU A 76 13.91 20.66 3.96
N GLY A 77 12.78 20.93 4.65
CA GLY A 77 11.88 22.02 4.31
C GLY A 77 10.92 21.68 3.16
N THR A 78 9.83 22.41 3.03
CA THR A 78 8.80 22.20 1.97
C THR A 78 9.25 22.68 0.58
N GLY A 79 10.43 23.26 0.45
CA GLY A 79 10.87 23.90 -0.79
C GLY A 79 10.04 25.12 -1.22
N GLY A 80 9.19 25.64 -0.31
CA GLY A 80 8.33 26.80 -0.58
C GLY A 80 7.08 26.50 -1.40
N ARG A 81 6.88 25.25 -1.82
CA ARG A 81 5.72 24.86 -2.65
C ARG A 81 4.43 24.83 -1.84
N ARG A 82 3.34 25.31 -2.45
CA ARG A 82 2.00 25.31 -1.87
C ARG A 82 1.21 24.11 -2.39
N PRO A 83 0.57 23.31 -1.50
CA PRO A 83 -0.24 22.18 -1.96
C PRO A 83 -1.47 22.68 -2.71
N VAL A 84 -1.78 22.05 -3.84
CA VAL A 84 -3.03 22.27 -4.58
C VAL A 84 -4.11 21.39 -3.95
N ASP A 85 -5.25 21.97 -3.61
CA ASP A 85 -6.40 21.24 -3.10
C ASP A 85 -7.19 20.55 -4.23
N ALA A 86 -8.22 19.79 -3.88
CA ALA A 86 -9.02 19.04 -4.86
C ALA A 86 -9.69 19.94 -5.91
N GLY A 87 -10.17 21.13 -5.52
CA GLY A 87 -10.76 22.10 -6.43
C GLY A 87 -9.73 22.69 -7.38
N GLY A 88 -8.57 23.06 -6.85
CA GLY A 88 -7.44 23.55 -7.63
C GLY A 88 -6.94 22.51 -8.64
N ARG A 89 -6.92 21.23 -8.27
CA ARG A 89 -6.55 20.13 -9.18
C ARG A 89 -7.52 20.03 -10.36
N LEU A 90 -8.83 20.11 -10.11
CA LEU A 90 -9.84 20.12 -11.19
C LEU A 90 -9.68 21.33 -12.10
N LEU A 91 -9.39 22.50 -11.53
CA LEU A 91 -9.11 23.70 -12.31
C LEU A 91 -7.86 23.54 -13.17
N CYS A 92 -6.77 23.01 -12.61
CA CYS A 92 -5.54 22.71 -13.37
C CYS A 92 -5.81 21.70 -14.49
N MET A 93 -6.65 20.68 -14.26
CA MET A 93 -7.07 19.73 -15.29
C MET A 93 -7.86 20.41 -16.40
N ALA A 94 -8.80 21.31 -16.08
CA ALA A 94 -9.54 22.07 -17.06
C ALA A 94 -8.63 22.95 -17.93
N LEU A 95 -7.66 23.65 -17.30
CA LEU A 95 -6.65 24.45 -18.00
C LEU A 95 -5.73 23.59 -18.89
N ALA A 96 -5.32 22.43 -18.38
CA ALA A 96 -4.54 21.46 -19.16
C ALA A 96 -5.27 21.03 -20.41
N LEU A 97 -6.53 20.61 -20.28
CA LEU A 97 -7.36 20.20 -21.41
C LEU A 97 -7.58 21.35 -22.40
N ASP A 98 -7.76 22.58 -21.93
CA ASP A 98 -7.83 23.77 -22.80
C ASP A 98 -6.56 23.98 -23.63
N SER A 99 -5.39 23.71 -23.04
CA SER A 99 -4.10 23.91 -23.73
C SER A 99 -3.80 22.86 -24.81
N VAL A 100 -4.35 21.63 -24.66
CA VAL A 100 -4.02 20.51 -25.54
C VAL A 100 -5.19 19.98 -26.36
N TYR A 101 -6.42 20.53 -26.24
CA TYR A 101 -7.64 19.95 -26.82
C TYR A 101 -7.54 19.70 -28.34
N SER A 102 -6.88 20.59 -29.08
CA SER A 102 -6.72 20.46 -30.53
C SER A 102 -5.79 19.30 -30.95
N ARG A 103 -5.03 18.79 -30.01
CA ARG A 103 -4.10 17.67 -30.20
C ARG A 103 -4.69 16.34 -29.75
N LEU A 104 -5.77 16.36 -28.94
CA LEU A 104 -6.45 15.17 -28.45
C LEU A 104 -7.29 14.54 -29.55
N ARG A 105 -7.25 13.21 -29.63
CA ARG A 105 -8.01 12.43 -30.61
C ARG A 105 -9.25 11.80 -30.02
N ILE A 106 -9.14 11.21 -28.83
CA ILE A 106 -10.21 10.47 -28.15
C ILE A 106 -10.88 11.34 -27.09
N TYR A 107 -10.09 12.06 -26.31
CA TYR A 107 -10.57 12.82 -25.15
C TYR A 107 -10.81 14.31 -25.43
N ALA A 108 -10.86 14.75 -26.70
CA ALA A 108 -11.14 16.13 -27.05
C ALA A 108 -12.45 16.68 -26.43
N GLY A 109 -13.49 15.81 -26.28
CA GLY A 109 -14.77 16.14 -25.65
C GLY A 109 -14.68 16.37 -24.13
N ALA A 110 -13.64 15.90 -23.45
CA ALA A 110 -13.47 16.01 -22.00
C ALA A 110 -13.39 17.47 -21.50
N ARG A 111 -12.96 18.39 -22.35
CA ARG A 111 -12.90 19.84 -22.05
C ARG A 111 -14.21 20.40 -21.48
N ARG A 112 -15.35 19.89 -21.93
CA ARG A 112 -16.70 20.38 -21.57
C ARG A 112 -17.45 19.51 -20.59
N SER A 113 -16.84 18.41 -20.12
CA SER A 113 -17.48 17.46 -19.22
C SER A 113 -16.71 17.37 -17.90
N PRO A 114 -17.23 17.93 -16.80
CA PRO A 114 -16.58 17.80 -15.48
C PRO A 114 -16.37 16.34 -15.05
N GLU A 115 -17.28 15.45 -15.43
CA GLU A 115 -17.17 14.02 -15.13
C GLU A 115 -15.96 13.39 -15.84
N LEU A 116 -15.79 13.66 -17.14
CA LEU A 116 -14.62 13.19 -17.89
C LEU A 116 -13.32 13.84 -17.39
N GLN A 117 -13.35 15.08 -16.93
CA GLN A 117 -12.20 15.73 -16.29
C GLN A 117 -11.79 14.99 -15.03
N GLY A 118 -12.76 14.60 -14.19
CA GLY A 118 -12.49 13.77 -13.00
C GLY A 118 -11.93 12.40 -13.33
N GLN A 119 -12.44 11.74 -14.37
CA GLN A 119 -11.93 10.45 -14.83
C GLN A 119 -10.51 10.55 -15.39
N LEU A 120 -10.19 11.60 -16.14
CA LEU A 120 -8.84 11.85 -16.64
C LEU A 120 -7.87 12.17 -15.51
N LEU A 121 -8.31 12.92 -14.49
CA LEU A 121 -7.51 13.19 -13.30
C LEU A 121 -7.19 11.89 -12.56
N ALA A 122 -8.18 11.02 -12.37
CA ALA A 122 -7.96 9.70 -11.77
C ALA A 122 -6.98 8.84 -12.58
N ALA A 123 -7.09 8.84 -13.92
CA ALA A 123 -6.17 8.11 -14.79
C ALA A 123 -4.73 8.66 -14.72
N VAL A 124 -4.57 9.98 -14.61
CA VAL A 124 -3.25 10.61 -14.39
C VAL A 124 -2.69 10.20 -13.04
N ASP A 125 -3.53 10.17 -11.98
CA ASP A 125 -3.13 9.72 -10.64
C ASP A 125 -2.66 8.27 -10.64
N GLU A 126 -3.39 7.37 -11.33
CA GLU A 126 -2.99 5.96 -11.46
C GLU A 126 -1.64 5.80 -12.18
N LEU A 127 -1.43 6.53 -13.28
CA LEU A 127 -0.16 6.49 -14.00
C LEU A 127 1.00 7.04 -13.14
N SER A 128 0.77 8.14 -12.43
CA SER A 128 1.75 8.73 -11.51
C SER A 128 2.07 7.77 -10.35
N ALA A 129 1.07 7.15 -9.74
CA ALA A 129 1.25 6.16 -8.69
C ALA A 129 1.97 4.89 -9.18
N ALA A 130 1.75 4.50 -10.43
CA ALA A 130 2.53 3.43 -11.07
C ALA A 130 3.97 3.85 -11.41
N GLY A 131 4.30 5.15 -11.26
CA GLY A 131 5.63 5.70 -11.49
C GLY A 131 5.94 5.99 -12.95
N PHE A 132 4.91 6.18 -13.79
CA PHE A 132 5.06 6.62 -15.18
C PHE A 132 5.13 8.14 -15.27
N THR A 133 6.00 8.63 -16.14
CA THR A 133 6.02 10.04 -16.56
C THR A 133 5.21 10.23 -17.85
N ALA A 134 4.93 11.49 -18.21
CA ALA A 134 4.29 11.80 -19.49
C ALA A 134 5.06 11.27 -20.69
N GLU A 135 6.41 11.36 -20.63
CA GLU A 135 7.31 10.87 -21.68
C GLU A 135 7.24 9.35 -21.80
N GLN A 136 7.32 8.63 -20.68
CA GLN A 136 7.23 7.17 -20.65
C GLN A 136 5.85 6.68 -21.11
N THR A 137 4.78 7.41 -20.77
CA THR A 137 3.43 7.12 -21.26
C THR A 137 3.33 7.32 -22.76
N MET A 138 3.98 8.36 -23.31
CA MET A 138 4.05 8.58 -24.76
C MET A 138 4.83 7.48 -25.46
N GLU A 139 5.99 7.05 -24.94
CA GLU A 139 6.73 5.92 -25.47
C GLU A 139 5.93 4.62 -25.48
N ALA A 140 5.12 4.39 -24.42
CA ALA A 140 4.22 3.25 -24.38
C ALA A 140 3.10 3.36 -25.44
N ALA A 141 2.60 4.57 -25.70
CA ALA A 141 1.62 4.84 -26.75
C ALA A 141 2.13 4.49 -28.14
N GLU A 142 3.40 4.79 -28.44
CA GLU A 142 4.03 4.47 -29.73
C GLU A 142 4.14 2.96 -29.98
N ARG A 143 4.27 2.18 -28.91
CA ARG A 143 4.38 0.71 -28.98
C ARG A 143 3.01 0.01 -28.97
N ALA A 144 1.96 0.70 -28.53
CA ALA A 144 0.64 0.13 -28.40
C ALA A 144 -0.17 0.22 -29.71
N PRO A 145 -0.86 -0.85 -30.14
CA PRO A 145 -1.62 -0.84 -31.39
C PRO A 145 -2.95 -0.10 -31.27
N GLY A 146 -3.38 0.54 -32.37
CA GLY A 146 -4.75 1.02 -32.60
C GLY A 146 -5.26 2.03 -31.56
N ALA A 147 -6.45 1.80 -31.06
CA ALA A 147 -7.14 2.71 -30.14
C ALA A 147 -6.43 2.84 -28.76
N LEU A 148 -5.74 1.80 -28.32
CA LEU A 148 -4.98 1.85 -27.06
C LEU A 148 -3.82 2.85 -27.16
N GLY A 149 -3.06 2.81 -28.26
CA GLY A 149 -2.00 3.78 -28.50
C GLY A 149 -2.50 5.22 -28.54
N GLN A 150 -3.65 5.45 -29.17
CA GLN A 150 -4.27 6.79 -29.21
C GLN A 150 -4.71 7.26 -27.82
N LYS A 151 -5.30 6.39 -26.99
CA LYS A 151 -5.68 6.70 -25.62
C LYS A 151 -4.46 7.06 -24.76
N LEU A 152 -3.40 6.26 -24.83
CA LEU A 152 -2.16 6.52 -24.10
C LEU A 152 -1.49 7.81 -24.54
N ALA A 153 -1.49 8.13 -25.85
CA ALA A 153 -0.95 9.38 -26.36
C ALA A 153 -1.73 10.60 -25.84
N ASP A 154 -3.07 10.53 -25.82
CA ASP A 154 -3.90 11.59 -25.26
C ASP A 154 -3.63 11.73 -23.74
N LEU A 155 -3.56 10.61 -22.98
CA LEU A 155 -3.25 10.64 -21.56
C LEU A 155 -1.86 11.23 -21.28
N ALA A 156 -0.85 10.92 -22.09
CA ALA A 156 0.47 11.50 -21.96
C ALA A 156 0.47 13.02 -22.18
N LEU A 157 -0.28 13.50 -23.20
CA LEU A 157 -0.45 14.92 -23.44
C LEU A 157 -1.14 15.64 -22.30
N VAL A 158 -2.24 15.05 -21.79
CA VAL A 158 -3.00 15.60 -20.65
C VAL A 158 -2.15 15.61 -19.38
N MET A 159 -1.42 14.54 -19.09
CA MET A 159 -0.53 14.43 -17.93
C MET A 159 0.56 15.52 -17.97
N GLY A 160 1.24 15.70 -19.08
CA GLY A 160 2.27 16.75 -19.24
C GLY A 160 1.67 18.16 -19.08
N ALA A 161 0.51 18.42 -19.69
CA ALA A 161 -0.19 19.70 -19.57
C ALA A 161 -0.70 19.97 -18.15
N PHE A 162 -1.19 18.94 -17.46
CA PHE A 162 -1.63 19.03 -16.07
C PHE A 162 -0.50 19.40 -15.12
N HIS A 163 0.64 18.73 -15.22
CA HIS A 163 1.81 19.08 -14.42
C HIS A 163 2.33 20.49 -14.73
N ALA A 164 2.28 20.91 -15.98
CA ALA A 164 2.62 22.27 -16.38
C ALA A 164 1.64 23.31 -15.81
N ALA A 165 0.34 22.99 -15.73
CA ALA A 165 -0.69 23.87 -15.17
C ALA A 165 -0.55 24.04 -13.63
N ILE A 166 -0.12 23.00 -12.92
CA ILE A 166 0.21 23.08 -11.48
C ILE A 166 1.38 24.05 -11.26
N GLY A 167 2.37 24.02 -12.14
CA GLY A 167 3.52 24.90 -12.10
C GLY A 167 4.52 24.57 -10.98
N PRO A 168 5.70 25.22 -10.99
CA PRO A 168 6.81 24.90 -10.08
C PRO A 168 6.59 25.36 -8.64
N GLU A 169 5.72 26.34 -8.41
CA GLU A 169 5.45 26.92 -7.07
C GLU A 169 4.40 26.11 -6.28
N HIS A 170 3.79 25.11 -6.92
CA HIS A 170 2.76 24.29 -6.31
C HIS A 170 3.20 22.82 -6.26
N SER A 171 2.60 22.07 -5.36
CA SER A 171 2.78 20.61 -5.26
C SER A 171 1.42 19.92 -5.39
N ASP A 172 1.39 18.85 -6.17
CA ASP A 172 0.24 17.96 -6.19
C ASP A 172 0.32 16.98 -5.02
N ALA A 173 -0.80 16.79 -4.33
CA ALA A 173 -0.88 15.82 -3.24
C ALA A 173 -0.66 14.38 -3.73
N SER A 174 -1.04 14.05 -4.97
CA SER A 174 -0.79 12.73 -5.59
C SER A 174 0.67 12.51 -5.95
N ASP A 175 1.44 13.59 -6.21
CA ASP A 175 2.86 13.50 -6.52
C ASP A 175 3.77 13.46 -5.28
N ARG A 176 3.19 13.49 -4.08
CA ARG A 176 3.96 13.55 -2.82
C ARG A 176 4.98 12.42 -2.70
N LEU A 177 4.63 11.21 -3.11
CA LEU A 177 5.54 10.06 -3.06
C LEU A 177 6.64 10.15 -4.13
N SER A 178 6.34 10.69 -5.30
CA SER A 178 7.34 10.97 -6.34
C SER A 178 8.31 12.05 -5.90
N GLU A 179 7.82 13.09 -5.23
CA GLU A 179 8.67 14.12 -4.63
C GLU A 179 9.51 13.57 -3.47
N LEU A 180 8.92 12.72 -2.62
CA LEU A 180 9.67 11.98 -1.60
C LEU A 180 10.80 11.19 -2.23
N LEU A 181 10.53 10.40 -3.28
CA LEU A 181 11.54 9.61 -3.98
C LEU A 181 12.69 10.48 -4.49
N ARG A 182 12.38 11.64 -5.05
CA ARG A 182 13.38 12.58 -5.56
C ARG A 182 14.25 13.18 -4.47
N ARG A 183 13.66 13.47 -3.29
CA ARG A 183 14.33 14.16 -2.17
C ARG A 183 14.95 13.22 -1.14
N LEU A 184 14.51 11.97 -1.10
CA LEU A 184 15.00 10.98 -0.14
C LEU A 184 16.54 10.86 -0.12
N PRO A 185 17.27 10.93 -1.25
CA PRO A 185 18.73 10.92 -1.25
C PRO A 185 19.38 12.06 -0.44
N GLU A 186 18.72 13.21 -0.32
CA GLU A 186 19.22 14.39 0.42
C GLU A 186 19.01 14.25 1.93
N SER A 187 18.01 13.45 2.37
CA SER A 187 17.64 13.28 3.77
C SER A 187 18.58 12.35 4.54
N SER A 188 18.48 12.36 5.85
CA SER A 188 19.16 11.42 6.74
C SER A 188 18.43 10.07 6.85
N PHE A 189 17.13 10.01 6.51
CA PHE A 189 16.29 8.83 6.69
C PHE A 189 16.82 7.62 5.89
N GLY A 190 16.85 6.45 6.51
CA GLY A 190 17.27 5.19 5.87
C GLY A 190 18.79 5.04 5.68
N ARG A 191 19.63 5.94 6.21
CA ARG A 191 21.09 5.76 6.23
C ARG A 191 21.57 4.86 7.35
N SER A 192 20.76 4.72 8.37
CA SER A 192 21.03 3.86 9.54
C SER A 192 19.71 3.41 10.15
N GLY A 193 19.77 2.43 11.05
CA GLY A 193 18.59 1.89 11.72
C GLY A 193 17.94 0.75 10.97
N HIS A 194 16.74 0.37 11.41
CA HIS A 194 16.00 -0.75 10.88
C HIS A 194 14.58 -0.34 10.49
N ILE A 195 14.18 -0.67 9.29
CA ILE A 195 12.84 -0.38 8.76
C ILE A 195 12.06 -1.69 8.70
N TYR A 196 11.01 -1.78 9.50
CA TYR A 196 10.04 -2.87 9.46
C TYR A 196 8.86 -2.44 8.58
N ILE A 197 8.37 -3.32 7.73
CA ILE A 197 7.28 -3.05 6.79
C ILE A 197 6.24 -4.15 6.96
N ASP A 198 5.03 -3.77 7.37
CA ASP A 198 3.95 -4.73 7.65
C ASP A 198 2.60 -4.25 7.14
N GLY A 199 1.68 -5.18 6.89
CA GLY A 199 0.32 -4.90 6.47
C GLY A 199 0.14 -4.64 4.97
N PHE A 200 1.17 -4.77 4.16
CA PHE A 200 1.10 -4.64 2.71
C PHE A 200 0.95 -6.01 2.03
N THR A 201 0.18 -6.04 0.94
CA THR A 201 0.11 -7.19 0.02
C THR A 201 0.90 -6.92 -1.25
N ASP A 202 0.96 -5.66 -1.65
CA ASP A 202 1.68 -5.16 -2.83
C ASP A 202 2.13 -3.72 -2.60
N PHE A 203 2.98 -3.23 -3.50
CA PHE A 203 3.47 -1.85 -3.50
C PHE A 203 3.22 -1.23 -4.87
N THR A 204 2.79 0.01 -4.90
CA THR A 204 2.73 0.82 -6.12
C THR A 204 4.13 0.95 -6.73
N GLY A 205 4.19 1.39 -7.99
CA GLY A 205 5.48 1.57 -8.66
C GLY A 205 6.41 2.55 -7.93
N VAL A 206 5.84 3.65 -7.39
CA VAL A 206 6.62 4.65 -6.64
C VAL A 206 7.04 4.12 -5.28
N GLU A 207 6.16 3.44 -4.55
CA GLU A 207 6.49 2.81 -3.27
C GLU A 207 7.60 1.78 -3.42
N MET A 208 7.53 0.94 -4.47
CA MET A 208 8.61 -0.01 -4.76
C MET A 208 9.93 0.70 -5.05
N LYS A 209 9.93 1.80 -5.82
CA LYS A 209 11.14 2.61 -6.06
C LYS A 209 11.68 3.21 -4.75
N LEU A 210 10.79 3.66 -3.85
CA LEU A 210 11.20 4.14 -2.51
C LEU A 210 11.86 3.04 -1.68
N LEU A 211 11.30 1.83 -1.66
CA LEU A 211 11.92 0.69 -0.98
C LEU A 211 13.28 0.34 -1.58
N CYS A 212 13.40 0.39 -2.90
CA CYS A 212 14.66 0.18 -3.60
C CYS A 212 15.71 1.24 -3.23
N GLU A 213 15.32 2.51 -3.15
CA GLU A 213 16.20 3.59 -2.71
C GLU A 213 16.65 3.37 -1.26
N LEU A 214 15.74 3.03 -0.35
CA LEU A 214 16.06 2.72 1.05
C LEU A 214 17.04 1.54 1.17
N MET A 215 16.86 0.48 0.38
CA MET A 215 17.81 -0.64 0.31
C MET A 215 19.20 -0.19 -0.15
N SER A 216 19.26 0.66 -1.18
CA SER A 216 20.53 1.19 -1.73
C SER A 216 21.26 2.08 -0.74
N ARG A 217 20.55 2.74 0.17
CA ARG A 217 21.11 3.60 1.23
C ARG A 217 21.72 2.84 2.40
N GLY A 218 21.57 1.52 2.43
CA GLY A 218 22.13 0.65 3.46
C GLY A 218 21.22 0.40 4.66
N ALA A 219 19.94 0.83 4.61
CA ALA A 219 18.98 0.51 5.65
C ALA A 219 18.82 -1.02 5.80
N ASP A 220 18.76 -1.50 7.03
CA ASP A 220 18.29 -2.85 7.31
C ASP A 220 16.76 -2.84 7.19
N MET A 221 16.22 -3.78 6.40
CA MET A 221 14.80 -3.83 6.11
C MET A 221 14.24 -5.22 6.41
N THR A 222 13.11 -5.26 7.10
CA THR A 222 12.31 -6.47 7.31
C THR A 222 10.92 -6.24 6.74
N VAL A 223 10.51 -7.04 5.77
CA VAL A 223 9.19 -6.96 5.14
C VAL A 223 8.38 -8.20 5.48
N CYS A 224 7.20 -7.99 6.08
CA CYS A 224 6.22 -9.03 6.37
C CYS A 224 5.24 -9.17 5.20
N LEU A 225 5.12 -10.37 4.65
CA LEU A 225 4.16 -10.66 3.58
C LEU A 225 3.31 -11.88 3.92
N THR A 226 2.01 -11.76 3.68
CA THR A 226 1.10 -12.88 3.88
C THR A 226 1.05 -13.73 2.62
N LEU A 227 1.66 -14.90 2.69
CA LEU A 227 1.67 -15.91 1.64
C LEU A 227 1.92 -17.31 2.22
N ASP A 228 1.64 -18.32 1.43
CA ASP A 228 1.84 -19.73 1.79
C ASP A 228 3.23 -20.24 1.41
N ALA A 229 3.67 -19.99 0.19
CA ALA A 229 4.99 -20.37 -0.31
C ALA A 229 5.48 -19.38 -1.38
N LEU A 230 6.79 -19.30 -1.57
CA LEU A 230 7.41 -18.38 -2.55
C LEU A 230 7.33 -18.88 -3.99
N ASP A 231 7.47 -20.19 -4.20
CA ASP A 231 7.60 -20.72 -5.55
C ASP A 231 6.27 -21.22 -6.10
N GLU A 232 5.56 -22.07 -5.36
CA GLU A 232 4.27 -22.61 -5.73
C GLU A 232 3.31 -22.53 -4.57
N GLY A 233 2.02 -22.27 -4.83
CA GLY A 233 1.00 -22.16 -3.79
C GLY A 233 -0.33 -21.68 -4.35
N SER A 234 -1.26 -21.36 -3.44
CA SER A 234 -2.60 -20.91 -3.80
C SER A 234 -2.59 -19.61 -4.59
N GLU A 235 -3.44 -19.48 -5.59
CA GLU A 235 -3.63 -18.27 -6.41
C GLU A 235 -4.03 -17.05 -5.56
N VAL A 236 -4.65 -17.28 -4.41
CA VAL A 236 -5.03 -16.22 -3.45
C VAL A 236 -3.82 -15.38 -3.03
N PHE A 237 -2.64 -15.98 -2.93
CA PHE A 237 -1.41 -15.31 -2.52
C PHE A 237 -0.53 -14.86 -3.69
N GLU A 238 -1.00 -14.99 -4.93
CA GLU A 238 -0.17 -14.68 -6.10
C GLU A 238 0.33 -13.23 -6.11
N LEU A 239 -0.49 -12.27 -5.68
CA LEU A 239 -0.08 -10.87 -5.59
C LEU A 239 1.08 -10.68 -4.60
N SER A 240 0.95 -11.19 -3.38
CA SER A 240 2.02 -11.12 -2.36
C SER A 240 3.25 -11.93 -2.77
N ARG A 241 3.08 -13.03 -3.48
CA ARG A 241 4.16 -13.85 -4.02
C ARG A 241 4.96 -13.10 -5.09
N ARG A 242 4.27 -12.42 -6.01
CA ARG A 242 4.93 -11.52 -7.01
C ARG A 242 5.69 -10.40 -6.33
N THR A 243 5.10 -9.79 -5.30
CA THR A 243 5.74 -8.75 -4.50
C THR A 243 7.01 -9.26 -3.82
N ALA A 244 6.96 -10.44 -3.17
CA ALA A 244 8.12 -11.06 -2.55
C ALA A 244 9.25 -11.32 -3.57
N ARG A 245 8.90 -11.94 -4.70
CA ARG A 245 9.87 -12.22 -5.78
C ARG A 245 10.48 -10.94 -6.35
N ARG A 246 9.67 -9.90 -6.52
CA ARG A 246 10.13 -8.60 -6.98
C ARG A 246 11.13 -7.99 -5.99
N LEU A 247 10.82 -7.95 -4.70
CA LEU A 247 11.73 -7.45 -3.68
C LEU A 247 13.07 -8.20 -3.65
N LEU A 248 13.04 -9.52 -3.75
CA LEU A 248 14.25 -10.35 -3.78
C LEU A 248 15.09 -10.09 -5.04
N ARG A 249 14.46 -9.93 -6.19
CA ARG A 249 15.13 -9.57 -7.44
C ARG A 249 15.78 -8.19 -7.34
N GLU A 250 15.03 -7.18 -6.88
CA GLU A 250 15.54 -5.82 -6.69
C GLU A 250 16.72 -5.76 -5.71
N ALA A 251 16.66 -6.54 -4.62
CA ALA A 251 17.78 -6.66 -3.67
C ALA A 251 19.01 -7.27 -4.34
N ARG A 252 18.82 -8.35 -5.11
CA ARG A 252 19.92 -9.01 -5.85
C ARG A 252 20.58 -8.07 -6.86
N GLU A 253 19.78 -7.34 -7.64
CA GLU A 253 20.28 -6.39 -8.65
C GLU A 253 21.12 -5.26 -8.03
N ARG A 254 20.82 -4.90 -6.76
CA ARG A 254 21.57 -3.88 -6.00
C ARG A 254 22.70 -4.45 -5.14
N GLY A 255 22.94 -5.76 -5.20
CA GLY A 255 23.94 -6.40 -4.35
C GLY A 255 23.61 -6.40 -2.86
N VAL A 256 22.33 -6.23 -2.49
CA VAL A 256 21.86 -6.22 -1.10
C VAL A 256 21.63 -7.66 -0.65
N PRO A 257 22.32 -8.13 0.43
CA PRO A 257 22.08 -9.45 0.98
C PRO A 257 20.63 -9.61 1.40
N SER A 258 20.04 -10.76 1.05
CA SER A 258 18.65 -11.06 1.40
C SER A 258 18.50 -12.42 2.04
N ARG A 259 17.50 -12.54 2.93
CA ARG A 259 17.07 -13.81 3.52
C ARG A 259 15.57 -13.88 3.60
N VAL A 260 15.04 -15.09 3.55
CA VAL A 260 13.62 -15.38 3.74
C VAL A 260 13.47 -16.24 4.99
N GLU A 261 12.49 -15.87 5.80
CA GLU A 261 12.09 -16.58 7.00
C GLU A 261 10.60 -16.89 6.86
N THR A 262 10.25 -18.16 6.86
CA THR A 262 8.85 -18.59 6.76
C THR A 262 8.35 -19.01 8.14
N LEU A 263 7.26 -18.39 8.59
CA LEU A 263 6.59 -18.73 9.83
C LEU A 263 5.42 -19.64 9.55
N GLU A 264 5.35 -20.73 10.29
CA GLU A 264 4.20 -21.61 10.27
C GLU A 264 3.06 -21.08 11.15
N ALA A 265 1.83 -21.26 10.73
CA ALA A 265 0.67 -20.93 11.53
C ALA A 265 0.64 -21.82 12.79
N ARG A 266 0.45 -21.19 13.96
CA ARG A 266 0.45 -21.90 15.24
C ARG A 266 -0.93 -22.27 15.76
N SER A 267 -1.98 -21.85 15.07
CA SER A 267 -3.38 -22.01 15.54
C SER A 267 -4.06 -23.16 14.79
N VAL A 268 -4.83 -23.96 15.52
CA VAL A 268 -5.59 -25.10 15.02
C VAL A 268 -7.09 -24.89 15.29
N ARG A 269 -7.59 -23.68 15.00
CA ARG A 269 -9.03 -23.42 15.05
C ARG A 269 -9.70 -23.76 13.73
N SER A 270 -11.00 -24.09 13.74
CA SER A 270 -11.76 -24.36 12.50
C SER A 270 -11.63 -23.22 11.46
N ALA A 271 -11.55 -21.97 11.89
CA ALA A 271 -11.34 -20.84 11.00
C ALA A 271 -9.97 -20.87 10.28
N ASP A 272 -8.92 -21.30 10.97
CA ASP A 272 -7.57 -21.42 10.39
C ASP A 272 -7.52 -22.57 9.38
N ILE A 273 -8.16 -23.70 9.71
CA ILE A 273 -8.30 -24.87 8.82
C ILE A 273 -9.11 -24.47 7.57
N LEU A 274 -10.23 -23.77 7.75
CA LEU A 274 -11.04 -23.27 6.65
C LEU A 274 -10.22 -22.36 5.74
N ALA A 275 -9.47 -21.41 6.31
CA ALA A 275 -8.61 -20.50 5.56
C ALA A 275 -7.51 -21.24 4.77
N GLU A 276 -7.03 -22.38 5.28
CA GLU A 276 -6.04 -23.22 4.61
C GLU A 276 -6.62 -23.99 3.43
N HIS A 277 -7.82 -24.53 3.58
CA HIS A 277 -8.39 -25.50 2.63
C HIS A 277 -9.53 -24.96 1.76
N MET A 278 -10.08 -23.77 2.06
CA MET A 278 -11.26 -23.20 1.39
C MET A 278 -11.14 -23.14 -0.14
N LEU A 279 -9.93 -22.99 -0.67
CA LEU A 279 -9.66 -22.90 -2.11
C LEU A 279 -8.78 -24.04 -2.64
N SER A 280 -8.58 -25.11 -1.87
CA SER A 280 -7.71 -26.22 -2.27
C SER A 280 -8.43 -27.28 -3.11
N TYR A 281 -9.76 -27.21 -3.25
CA TYR A 281 -10.60 -28.20 -3.92
C TYR A 281 -10.39 -29.65 -3.41
N THR A 282 -9.93 -29.79 -2.17
CA THR A 282 -9.76 -31.10 -1.53
C THR A 282 -11.00 -31.44 -0.71
N GLU A 283 -11.49 -32.68 -0.84
CA GLU A 283 -12.57 -33.23 0.00
C GLU A 283 -12.02 -33.66 1.36
N GLN A 284 -11.63 -32.68 2.17
CA GLN A 284 -11.20 -32.95 3.54
C GLN A 284 -12.30 -32.55 4.51
N HIS A 285 -12.59 -33.42 5.46
CA HIS A 285 -13.54 -33.19 6.54
C HIS A 285 -12.78 -32.94 7.83
N PHE A 286 -13.18 -31.90 8.55
CA PHE A 286 -12.60 -31.51 9.82
C PHE A 286 -13.71 -31.41 10.88
N ASP A 287 -13.38 -31.78 12.09
CA ASP A 287 -14.28 -31.58 13.22
C ASP A 287 -14.44 -30.06 13.50
N SER A 288 -15.69 -29.63 13.62
CA SER A 288 -15.99 -28.22 13.88
C SER A 288 -15.89 -27.90 15.36
N ASP A 289 -15.22 -26.79 15.69
CA ASP A 289 -15.23 -26.17 17.03
C ASP A 289 -16.40 -25.19 17.22
N ASN A 290 -17.38 -25.20 16.30
CA ASN A 290 -18.50 -24.27 16.26
C ASN A 290 -18.09 -22.77 16.17
N SER A 291 -16.93 -22.48 15.61
CA SER A 291 -16.49 -21.11 15.35
C SER A 291 -16.84 -20.60 13.95
N VAL A 292 -17.23 -21.51 13.04
CA VAL A 292 -17.58 -21.19 11.65
C VAL A 292 -19.02 -21.59 11.37
N PHE A 293 -19.79 -20.66 10.83
CA PHE A 293 -21.19 -20.85 10.46
C PHE A 293 -21.40 -20.41 9.00
N LEU A 294 -22.20 -21.17 8.28
CA LEU A 294 -22.62 -20.84 6.91
C LEU A 294 -24.13 -20.55 6.92
N TYR A 295 -24.51 -19.42 6.38
CA TYR A 295 -25.90 -19.02 6.24
C TYR A 295 -26.23 -18.71 4.78
N THR A 296 -27.47 -18.95 4.40
CA THR A 296 -28.03 -18.51 3.13
C THR A 296 -29.22 -17.59 3.39
N ALA A 297 -29.36 -16.55 2.61
CA ALA A 297 -30.46 -15.60 2.72
C ALA A 297 -31.22 -15.52 1.38
N GLU A 298 -32.52 -15.20 1.46
CA GLU A 298 -33.40 -15.13 0.27
C GLU A 298 -33.14 -13.88 -0.60
N SER A 299 -32.53 -12.84 -0.02
CA SER A 299 -32.25 -11.59 -0.73
C SER A 299 -31.05 -10.88 -0.09
N VAL A 300 -30.47 -9.91 -0.83
CA VAL A 300 -29.40 -9.05 -0.32
C VAL A 300 -29.82 -8.30 0.94
N THR A 301 -31.07 -7.84 1.01
CA THR A 301 -31.59 -7.18 2.20
C THR A 301 -31.63 -8.12 3.40
N ALA A 302 -32.12 -9.35 3.21
CA ALA A 302 -32.15 -10.35 4.26
C ALA A 302 -30.72 -10.76 4.71
N GLU A 303 -29.77 -10.79 3.80
CA GLU A 303 -28.35 -11.02 4.12
C GLU A 303 -27.78 -9.89 5.00
N CYS A 304 -28.07 -8.63 4.65
CA CYS A 304 -27.67 -7.48 5.47
C CYS A 304 -28.32 -7.50 6.88
N GLU A 305 -29.62 -7.83 6.96
CA GLU A 305 -30.33 -7.95 8.25
C GLU A 305 -29.76 -9.07 9.11
N LEU A 306 -29.42 -10.21 8.50
CA LEU A 306 -28.77 -11.31 9.18
C LEU A 306 -27.40 -10.90 9.71
N ALA A 307 -26.55 -10.27 8.89
CA ALA A 307 -25.24 -9.79 9.30
C ALA A 307 -25.33 -8.78 10.47
N ALA A 308 -26.28 -7.83 10.38
CA ALA A 308 -26.52 -6.86 11.43
C ALA A 308 -27.00 -7.52 12.73
N SER A 309 -27.93 -8.49 12.64
CA SER A 309 -28.44 -9.24 13.80
C SER A 309 -27.31 -10.02 14.49
N ARG A 310 -26.45 -10.69 13.72
CA ARG A 310 -25.30 -11.43 14.28
C ARG A 310 -24.28 -10.50 14.92
N ALA A 311 -24.02 -9.33 14.34
CA ALA A 311 -23.14 -8.33 14.93
C ALA A 311 -23.70 -7.84 16.29
N ILE A 312 -25.03 -7.60 16.39
CA ILE A 312 -25.70 -7.23 17.62
C ILE A 312 -25.63 -8.36 18.68
N GLU A 313 -25.85 -9.61 18.27
CA GLU A 313 -25.73 -10.76 19.18
C GLU A 313 -24.32 -10.89 19.76
N LEU A 314 -23.29 -10.76 18.92
CA LEU A 314 -21.89 -10.76 19.35
C LEU A 314 -21.61 -9.62 20.34
N ALA A 315 -22.07 -8.40 20.04
CA ALA A 315 -21.90 -7.27 20.94
C ALA A 315 -22.64 -7.50 22.31
N ARG A 316 -23.84 -8.08 22.30
CA ARG A 316 -24.57 -8.43 23.51
C ARG A 316 -23.90 -9.56 24.31
N SER A 317 -23.18 -10.46 23.65
CA SER A 317 -22.39 -11.51 24.33
C SER A 317 -21.06 -11.01 24.89
N GLY A 318 -20.74 -9.72 24.73
CA GLY A 318 -19.56 -9.08 25.30
C GLY A 318 -18.42 -8.78 24.29
N CYS A 319 -18.60 -9.08 23.02
CA CYS A 319 -17.66 -8.64 22.00
C CYS A 319 -17.71 -7.11 21.84
N ARG A 320 -16.55 -6.47 21.70
CA ARG A 320 -16.51 -5.03 21.45
C ARG A 320 -16.77 -4.79 19.95
N TRP A 321 -17.50 -3.73 19.63
CA TRP A 321 -17.78 -3.37 18.23
C TRP A 321 -16.53 -3.33 17.36
N ARG A 322 -15.42 -2.88 17.89
CA ARG A 322 -14.13 -2.82 17.18
C ARG A 322 -13.51 -4.19 16.88
N ASP A 323 -14.00 -5.24 17.52
CA ASP A 323 -13.52 -6.62 17.32
C ASP A 323 -14.45 -7.39 16.34
N ILE A 324 -15.48 -6.72 15.81
CA ILE A 324 -16.43 -7.27 14.83
C ILE A 324 -16.17 -6.61 13.48
N ALA A 325 -15.95 -7.41 12.46
CA ALA A 325 -15.76 -6.94 11.10
C ALA A 325 -16.77 -7.61 10.15
N VAL A 326 -17.26 -6.85 9.18
CA VAL A 326 -18.10 -7.34 8.08
C VAL A 326 -17.31 -7.11 6.78
N ALA A 327 -16.95 -8.19 6.09
CA ALA A 327 -16.28 -8.10 4.81
C ALA A 327 -17.31 -8.24 3.68
N VAL A 328 -17.28 -7.31 2.72
CA VAL A 328 -18.16 -7.30 1.54
C VAL A 328 -17.34 -7.14 0.27
N ARG A 329 -17.90 -7.62 -0.84
CA ARG A 329 -17.21 -7.54 -2.14
C ARG A 329 -17.21 -6.11 -2.71
N SER A 330 -18.29 -5.40 -2.50
CA SER A 330 -18.47 -4.00 -2.92
C SER A 330 -19.55 -3.33 -2.05
N PHE A 331 -19.39 -2.04 -1.84
CA PHE A 331 -20.42 -1.21 -1.21
C PHE A 331 -21.37 -0.66 -2.28
#